data_82c28718271feea34639d078fa7ee1e9
#
_entry.id   82c28718271feea34639d078fa7ee1e9
#
_cell.length_a   1.000
_cell.length_b   1.000
_cell.length_c   1.000
_cell.angle_alpha   90.00
_cell.angle_beta   90.00
_cell.angle_gamma   90.00
#
_symmetry.space_group_name_H-M   'P 1'
#
loop_
_entity.id
_entity.type
_entity.pdbx_description
1 polymer ?
#
loop_
_entity_poly.entity_id
_entity_poly.type
_entity_poly.pdbx_seq_one_letter_code
_entity_poly.pdbx_strand_id
1 'polypeptide(L)'
;MEHNGNIRAEPSSQELLRTIFGYINKIANERDVEKLLIMLADMGRDLVTADRCTVWLINHKRGILWSKVAHGIDRIEIGLQQGIAGYVAEHGQPLIINDPYNDSRFDNNVDKKTGYHTRNILALPIRGSSGEISGVYQAINKMTPADQFSELDKEHLLLAATYTGSQLEAVSLQEEIENTQKEIIFTLAETGEKRSKETGNHVKRVAEYSYALAMAHGFSQDEAELLKNASPLHDIGKIAIPDSILLKPGLLTDEERLVMKKHTDFGYEMLCHSDRNLLKAAAIVADQHHEKWDGSGYPHGLRGEDIHIYGRITAVADVFDALGCDRVYKAAWPMEKIETLFHEERGKHFDPNLVDTFFRIKDRMLHIRDIYVDES
;
A
#
# COMPACT_ATOMS: atom_id res chain seq x y z
N MET A 1 27.60 32.02 14.36
CA MET A 1 26.56 32.83 13.70
C MET A 1 25.34 32.74 14.58
N GLU A 2 25.03 33.83 15.28
CA GLU A 2 23.84 33.93 16.12
C GLU A 2 22.62 33.75 15.21
N HIS A 3 21.86 32.67 15.41
CA HIS A 3 20.55 32.53 14.83
C HIS A 3 19.62 33.51 15.55
N ASN A 4 19.48 34.71 15.01
CA ASN A 4 18.39 35.63 15.34
C ASN A 4 17.08 35.01 14.84
N GLY A 5 16.60 33.98 15.54
CA GLY A 5 15.25 33.48 15.36
C GLY A 5 14.30 34.59 15.75
N ASN A 6 13.39 34.98 14.87
CA ASN A 6 12.37 35.99 15.15
C ASN A 6 11.54 35.54 16.37
N ILE A 7 11.75 36.17 17.51
CA ILE A 7 10.92 36.00 18.71
C ILE A 7 9.49 36.39 18.33
N ARG A 8 8.53 35.48 18.53
CA ARG A 8 7.12 35.65 18.18
C ARG A 8 6.31 35.97 19.45
N ALA A 9 5.20 36.67 19.31
CA ALA A 9 4.26 36.83 20.41
C ALA A 9 3.59 35.46 20.72
N GLU A 10 3.12 35.30 21.97
CA GLU A 10 2.26 34.16 22.32
C GLU A 10 0.97 34.21 21.47
N PRO A 11 0.56 33.11 20.82
CA PRO A 11 -0.62 33.08 19.98
C PRO A 11 -1.90 33.27 20.80
N SER A 12 -2.80 34.10 20.31
CA SER A 12 -4.14 34.22 20.89
C SER A 12 -4.96 32.95 20.68
N SER A 13 -6.01 32.73 21.49
CA SER A 13 -6.92 31.59 21.33
C SER A 13 -7.53 31.50 19.93
N GLN A 14 -7.79 32.63 19.26
CA GLN A 14 -8.29 32.66 17.88
C GLN A 14 -7.25 32.21 16.87
N GLU A 15 -5.99 32.57 17.07
CA GLU A 15 -4.88 32.14 16.20
C GLU A 15 -4.62 30.63 16.38
N LEU A 16 -4.66 30.12 17.61
CA LEU A 16 -4.57 28.69 17.88
C LEU A 16 -5.66 27.87 17.16
N LEU A 17 -6.91 28.33 17.25
CA LEU A 17 -8.03 27.68 16.55
C LEU A 17 -7.84 27.70 15.02
N ARG A 18 -7.41 28.84 14.46
CA ARG A 18 -7.12 28.94 13.02
C ARG A 18 -6.00 28.00 12.58
N THR A 19 -4.96 27.89 13.39
CA THR A 19 -3.85 26.96 13.15
C THR A 19 -4.33 25.54 13.15
N ILE A 20 -5.07 25.10 14.17
CA ILE A 20 -5.63 23.75 14.28
C ILE A 20 -6.51 23.43 13.06
N PHE A 21 -7.51 24.25 12.75
CA PHE A 21 -8.39 24.03 11.60
C PHE A 21 -7.68 24.05 10.26
N GLY A 22 -6.65 24.91 10.12
CA GLY A 22 -5.81 24.94 8.95
C GLY A 22 -5.05 23.64 8.68
N TYR A 23 -4.56 23.01 9.73
CA TYR A 23 -3.88 21.71 9.63
C TYR A 23 -4.85 20.55 9.46
N ILE A 24 -5.97 20.53 10.22
CA ILE A 24 -6.99 19.46 10.09
C ILE A 24 -7.43 19.30 8.64
N ASN A 25 -7.73 20.40 7.94
CA ASN A 25 -8.17 20.33 6.55
C ASN A 25 -7.09 19.78 5.58
N LYS A 26 -5.81 20.03 5.86
CA LYS A 26 -4.70 19.50 5.05
C LYS A 26 -4.45 18.02 5.34
N ILE A 27 -4.47 17.65 6.61
CA ILE A 27 -4.19 16.30 7.12
C ILE A 27 -5.29 15.32 6.70
N ALA A 28 -6.56 15.74 6.71
CA ALA A 28 -7.71 14.87 6.45
C ALA A 28 -7.67 14.14 5.09
N ASN A 29 -6.94 14.68 4.12
CA ASN A 29 -6.82 14.12 2.77
C ASN A 29 -5.46 13.48 2.48
N GLU A 30 -4.52 13.51 3.43
CA GLU A 30 -3.19 12.94 3.23
C GLU A 30 -3.16 11.47 3.63
N ARG A 31 -2.67 10.62 2.73
CA ARG A 31 -2.52 9.17 2.94
C ARG A 31 -1.06 8.73 3.10
N ASP A 32 -0.14 9.58 2.68
CA ASP A 32 1.29 9.31 2.83
C ASP A 32 1.71 9.59 4.27
N VAL A 33 2.09 8.54 5.00
CA VAL A 33 2.51 8.61 6.40
C VAL A 33 3.67 9.58 6.61
N GLU A 34 4.64 9.65 5.68
CA GLU A 34 5.79 10.56 5.83
C GLU A 34 5.38 12.01 5.71
N LYS A 35 4.50 12.35 4.76
CA LYS A 35 3.93 13.69 4.63
C LYS A 35 3.03 14.04 5.80
N LEU A 36 2.25 13.07 6.27
CA LEU A 36 1.42 13.22 7.46
C LEU A 36 2.25 13.60 8.68
N LEU A 37 3.37 12.88 8.93
CA LEU A 37 4.27 13.19 10.04
C LEU A 37 4.84 14.59 9.99
N ILE A 38 5.19 15.08 8.79
CA ILE A 38 5.69 16.44 8.61
C ILE A 38 4.60 17.46 8.98
N MET A 39 3.37 17.29 8.45
CA MET A 39 2.27 18.21 8.74
C MET A 39 1.87 18.19 10.22
N LEU A 40 1.90 17.04 10.86
CA LEU A 40 1.64 16.91 12.30
C LEU A 40 2.75 17.58 13.12
N ALA A 41 4.02 17.41 12.76
CA ALA A 41 5.15 18.09 13.41
C ALA A 41 5.05 19.61 13.26
N ASP A 42 4.74 20.10 12.06
CA ASP A 42 4.52 21.53 11.81
C ASP A 42 3.36 22.08 12.63
N MET A 43 2.25 21.34 12.76
CA MET A 43 1.13 21.71 13.61
C MET A 43 1.57 21.87 15.07
N GLY A 44 2.27 20.89 15.61
CA GLY A 44 2.78 20.94 16.98
C GLY A 44 3.74 22.12 17.19
N ARG A 45 4.68 22.35 16.25
CA ARG A 45 5.59 23.49 16.27
C ARG A 45 4.86 24.83 16.36
N ASP A 46 3.86 25.02 15.50
CA ASP A 46 3.15 26.28 15.39
C ASP A 46 2.24 26.52 16.60
N LEU A 47 1.64 25.46 17.18
CA LEU A 47 0.79 25.56 18.39
C LEU A 47 1.56 26.02 19.63
N VAL A 48 2.79 25.55 19.80
CA VAL A 48 3.59 25.92 20.97
C VAL A 48 4.67 26.96 20.65
N THR A 49 4.66 27.52 19.45
CA THR A 49 5.63 28.51 18.97
C THR A 49 7.07 28.05 19.23
N ALA A 50 7.38 26.84 18.81
CA ALA A 50 8.72 26.27 18.92
C ALA A 50 9.55 26.56 17.65
N ASP A 51 10.89 26.44 17.75
CA ASP A 51 11.79 26.48 16.61
C ASP A 51 11.64 25.19 15.77
N ARG A 52 11.61 24.05 16.45
CA ARG A 52 11.46 22.73 15.83
C ARG A 52 10.47 21.88 16.58
N CYS A 53 9.82 20.99 15.83
CA CYS A 53 9.01 19.93 16.40
C CYS A 53 9.20 18.65 15.59
N THR A 54 9.20 17.53 16.29
CA THR A 54 9.36 16.21 15.69
C THR A 54 8.27 15.29 16.23
N VAL A 55 7.67 14.51 15.33
CA VAL A 55 6.79 13.40 15.67
C VAL A 55 7.57 12.11 15.50
N TRP A 56 7.82 11.42 16.58
CA TRP A 56 8.49 10.13 16.62
C TRP A 56 7.46 9.02 16.62
N LEU A 57 7.61 8.02 15.75
CA LEU A 57 6.79 6.79 15.76
C LEU A 57 7.57 5.64 16.37
N ILE A 58 6.88 4.80 17.11
CA ILE A 58 7.45 3.60 17.72
C ILE A 58 7.38 2.44 16.72
N ASN A 59 8.52 1.77 16.52
CA ASN A 59 8.56 0.46 15.88
C ASN A 59 8.93 -0.59 16.93
N HIS A 60 7.93 -1.22 17.53
CA HIS A 60 8.12 -2.22 18.58
C HIS A 60 8.92 -3.44 18.11
N LYS A 61 8.77 -3.87 16.86
CA LYS A 61 9.49 -5.04 16.30
C LYS A 61 10.99 -4.79 16.22
N ARG A 62 11.41 -3.56 15.91
CA ARG A 62 12.81 -3.17 15.80
C ARG A 62 13.38 -2.52 17.06
N GLY A 63 12.53 -2.18 18.04
CA GLY A 63 12.94 -1.50 19.27
C GLY A 63 13.48 -0.08 19.02
N ILE A 64 12.91 0.66 18.07
CA ILE A 64 13.36 1.99 17.66
C ILE A 64 12.21 3.02 17.67
N LEU A 65 12.59 4.28 17.83
CA LEU A 65 11.82 5.45 17.45
C LEU A 65 12.32 5.95 16.10
N TRP A 66 11.41 6.31 15.22
CA TRP A 66 11.75 6.87 13.92
C TRP A 66 10.89 8.07 13.56
N SER A 67 11.43 8.96 12.76
CA SER A 67 10.73 10.15 12.25
C SER A 67 11.18 10.48 10.85
N LYS A 68 10.33 11.19 10.10
CA LYS A 68 10.71 11.91 8.89
C LYS A 68 10.86 13.39 9.23
N VAL A 69 12.04 13.97 8.93
CA VAL A 69 12.28 15.40 9.16
C VAL A 69 12.01 16.15 7.86
N ALA A 70 11.31 17.29 7.95
CA ALA A 70 11.12 18.18 6.82
C ALA A 70 12.46 18.70 6.28
N HIS A 71 12.55 18.84 4.93
CA HIS A 71 13.67 19.45 4.18
C HIS A 71 14.87 18.56 3.88
N GLY A 72 14.65 17.43 3.15
CA GLY A 72 15.75 16.74 2.44
C GLY A 72 16.70 15.93 3.30
N ILE A 73 16.37 15.71 4.57
CA ILE A 73 17.07 14.78 5.44
C ILE A 73 16.32 13.45 5.41
N ASP A 74 17.07 12.36 5.24
CA ASP A 74 16.54 11.00 5.32
C ASP A 74 15.90 10.72 6.70
N ARG A 75 15.10 9.68 6.74
CA ARG A 75 14.50 9.12 7.95
C ARG A 75 15.53 9.02 9.08
N ILE A 76 15.20 9.60 10.26
CA ILE A 76 16.02 9.50 11.46
C ILE A 76 15.51 8.35 12.32
N GLU A 77 16.42 7.53 12.82
CA GLU A 77 16.13 6.44 13.75
C GLU A 77 16.99 6.58 15.00
N ILE A 78 16.36 6.36 16.18
CA ILE A 78 17.01 6.32 17.50
C ILE A 78 16.54 5.09 18.25
N GLY A 79 17.32 4.63 19.23
CA GLY A 79 16.89 3.55 20.11
C GLY A 79 15.64 3.92 20.93
N LEU A 80 14.78 2.95 21.22
CA LEU A 80 13.53 3.18 21.96
C LEU A 80 13.74 3.79 23.34
N GLN A 81 14.90 3.60 23.96
CA GLN A 81 15.25 4.15 25.26
C GLN A 81 16.23 5.33 25.17
N GLN A 82 16.48 5.84 23.98
CA GLN A 82 17.48 6.88 23.78
C GLN A 82 16.90 8.29 23.90
N GLY A 83 17.53 9.10 24.71
CA GLY A 83 17.20 10.52 24.85
C GLY A 83 15.82 10.79 25.50
N ILE A 84 15.38 12.05 25.45
CA ILE A 84 14.11 12.49 26.03
C ILE A 84 12.92 11.82 25.35
N ALA A 85 12.94 11.68 24.04
CA ALA A 85 11.86 11.03 23.30
C ALA A 85 11.73 9.56 23.71
N GLY A 86 12.85 8.83 23.83
CA GLY A 86 12.85 7.44 24.31
C GLY A 86 12.32 7.32 25.74
N TYR A 87 12.72 8.20 26.63
CA TYR A 87 12.21 8.22 28.00
C TYR A 87 10.68 8.42 28.05
N VAL A 88 10.14 9.37 27.26
CA VAL A 88 8.69 9.62 27.19
C VAL A 88 7.96 8.42 26.56
N ALA A 89 8.55 7.77 25.54
CA ALA A 89 7.98 6.58 24.94
C ALA A 89 7.84 5.42 25.95
N GLU A 90 8.84 5.23 26.81
CA GLU A 90 8.86 4.14 27.80
C GLU A 90 7.95 4.41 29.00
N HIS A 91 7.99 5.65 29.54
CA HIS A 91 7.31 5.97 30.81
C HIS A 91 5.91 6.56 30.59
N GLY A 92 5.60 7.06 29.40
CA GLY A 92 4.29 7.63 29.07
C GLY A 92 3.94 8.91 29.80
N GLN A 93 4.94 9.62 30.33
CA GLN A 93 4.75 10.86 31.10
C GLN A 93 5.24 12.07 30.30
N PRO A 94 4.45 13.16 30.23
CA PRO A 94 4.89 14.42 29.66
C PRO A 94 6.11 14.99 30.37
N LEU A 95 7.03 15.62 29.63
CA LEU A 95 8.19 16.30 30.21
C LEU A 95 8.31 17.72 29.68
N ILE A 96 8.52 18.68 30.58
CA ILE A 96 9.00 20.03 30.29
C ILE A 96 10.42 20.13 30.86
N ILE A 97 11.41 20.39 30.03
CA ILE A 97 12.81 20.49 30.40
C ILE A 97 13.33 21.83 29.90
N ASN A 98 13.54 22.77 30.82
CA ASN A 98 14.00 24.11 30.48
C ASN A 98 15.53 24.28 30.61
N ASP A 99 16.26 23.21 30.96
CA ASP A 99 17.73 23.14 30.97
C ASP A 99 18.16 21.71 30.59
N PRO A 100 18.14 21.35 29.26
CA PRO A 100 18.43 19.99 28.83
C PRO A 100 19.86 19.53 29.14
N TYR A 101 20.84 20.43 29.12
CA TYR A 101 22.24 20.04 29.34
C TYR A 101 22.53 19.60 30.78
N ASN A 102 21.66 19.97 31.74
CA ASN A 102 21.71 19.51 33.13
C ASN A 102 20.79 18.30 33.38
N ASP A 103 20.07 17.81 32.38
CA ASP A 103 19.21 16.61 32.46
C ASP A 103 19.97 15.38 31.98
N SER A 104 20.16 14.37 32.82
CA SER A 104 20.90 13.15 32.50
C SER A 104 20.29 12.31 31.36
N ARG A 105 19.01 12.54 31.05
CA ARG A 105 18.28 11.86 29.95
C ARG A 105 18.55 12.48 28.58
N PHE A 106 19.08 13.71 28.55
CA PHE A 106 19.33 14.41 27.29
C PHE A 106 20.56 13.88 26.56
N ASP A 107 20.37 13.45 25.32
CA ASP A 107 21.46 13.06 24.44
C ASP A 107 21.91 14.24 23.57
N ASN A 108 23.04 14.83 23.91
CA ASN A 108 23.60 15.99 23.22
C ASN A 108 24.42 15.65 21.95
N ASN A 109 24.43 14.39 21.52
CA ASN A 109 25.22 13.98 20.34
C ASN A 109 24.70 14.62 19.05
N VAL A 110 23.40 14.86 18.93
CA VAL A 110 22.80 15.54 17.77
C VAL A 110 23.27 17.00 17.73
N ASP A 111 23.21 17.69 18.86
CA ASP A 111 23.66 19.08 18.98
C ASP A 111 25.15 19.23 18.62
N LYS A 112 26.00 18.32 19.13
CA LYS A 112 27.42 18.29 18.81
C LYS A 112 27.72 18.06 17.32
N LYS A 113 26.92 17.21 16.67
CA LYS A 113 27.11 16.91 15.23
C LYS A 113 26.61 18.01 14.32
N THR A 114 25.54 18.68 14.69
CA THR A 114 24.83 19.66 13.85
C THR A 114 25.20 21.11 14.15
N GLY A 115 25.84 21.37 15.30
CA GLY A 115 26.06 22.71 15.83
C GLY A 115 24.78 23.38 16.34
N TYR A 116 23.69 22.63 16.47
CA TYR A 116 22.44 23.14 17.05
C TYR A 116 22.58 23.26 18.57
N HIS A 117 21.87 24.21 19.18
CA HIS A 117 21.85 24.37 20.61
C HIS A 117 20.43 24.27 21.16
N THR A 118 20.18 23.20 21.89
CA THR A 118 18.88 22.91 22.52
C THR A 118 18.78 23.63 23.86
N ARG A 119 17.89 24.63 23.98
CA ARG A 119 17.70 25.41 25.22
C ARG A 119 16.62 24.83 26.10
N ASN A 120 15.55 24.34 25.51
CA ASN A 120 14.44 23.73 26.21
C ASN A 120 13.70 22.73 25.33
N ILE A 121 13.02 21.78 25.99
CA ILE A 121 12.30 20.67 25.35
C ILE A 121 10.95 20.50 26.02
N LEU A 122 9.92 20.32 25.18
CA LEU A 122 8.61 19.84 25.60
C LEU A 122 8.35 18.53 24.87
N ALA A 123 8.18 17.42 25.60
CA ALA A 123 7.93 16.11 25.01
C ALA A 123 6.68 15.46 25.62
N LEU A 124 5.81 14.91 24.78
CA LEU A 124 4.54 14.30 25.13
C LEU A 124 4.37 12.95 24.45
N PRO A 125 3.81 11.93 25.14
CA PRO A 125 3.40 10.70 24.48
C PRO A 125 2.21 10.94 23.56
N ILE A 126 2.24 10.29 22.38
CA ILE A 126 1.11 10.20 21.47
C ILE A 126 0.43 8.86 21.77
N ARG A 127 -0.88 8.91 22.06
CA ARG A 127 -1.66 7.73 22.40
C ARG A 127 -2.78 7.51 21.39
N GLY A 128 -2.96 6.24 20.99
CA GLY A 128 -4.14 5.79 20.28
C GLY A 128 -5.37 5.71 21.19
N SER A 129 -6.50 5.30 20.64
CA SER A 129 -7.77 5.14 21.36
C SER A 129 -7.72 4.07 22.47
N SER A 130 -6.87 3.05 22.30
CA SER A 130 -6.60 2.01 23.32
C SER A 130 -5.80 2.50 24.52
N GLY A 131 -5.23 3.72 24.45
CA GLY A 131 -4.32 4.27 25.45
C GLY A 131 -2.86 3.83 25.26
N GLU A 132 -2.56 2.96 24.30
CA GLU A 132 -1.19 2.58 23.96
C GLU A 132 -0.41 3.75 23.39
N ILE A 133 0.90 3.78 23.67
CA ILE A 133 1.78 4.82 23.15
C ILE A 133 2.24 4.42 21.76
N SER A 134 1.79 5.16 20.75
CA SER A 134 2.17 4.96 19.34
C SER A 134 3.37 5.81 18.92
N GLY A 135 3.69 6.85 19.70
CA GLY A 135 4.79 7.76 19.39
C GLY A 135 5.02 8.83 20.45
N VAL A 136 5.84 9.82 20.09
CA VAL A 136 6.18 10.96 20.96
C VAL A 136 6.21 12.25 20.13
N TYR A 137 5.59 13.29 20.63
CA TYR A 137 5.85 14.66 20.22
C TYR A 137 7.04 15.21 20.95
N GLN A 138 7.94 15.91 20.24
CA GLN A 138 9.08 16.59 20.82
C GLN A 138 9.25 17.97 20.18
N ALA A 139 8.85 19.02 20.89
CA ALA A 139 9.10 20.41 20.53
C ALA A 139 10.38 20.92 21.20
N ILE A 140 11.16 21.70 20.47
CA ILE A 140 12.50 22.17 20.88
C ILE A 140 12.58 23.67 20.65
N ASN A 141 13.13 24.39 21.63
CA ASN A 141 13.40 25.81 21.65
C ASN A 141 12.15 26.66 21.46
N LYS A 142 11.53 27.03 22.55
CA LYS A 142 10.43 28.02 22.61
C LYS A 142 10.90 29.35 22.00
N MET A 143 10.09 29.92 21.12
CA MET A 143 10.43 31.11 20.34
C MET A 143 9.61 32.33 20.75
N THR A 144 9.20 32.41 22.01
CA THR A 144 8.50 33.55 22.58
C THR A 144 9.42 34.28 23.58
N PRO A 145 9.06 35.53 24.06
CA PRO A 145 9.87 36.25 25.02
C PRO A 145 10.13 35.51 26.35
N ALA A 146 9.26 34.56 26.70
CA ALA A 146 9.46 33.74 27.91
C ALA A 146 10.64 32.75 27.75
N ASP A 147 11.02 32.37 26.53
CA ASP A 147 12.10 31.44 26.17
C ASP A 147 12.10 30.13 27.00
N GLN A 148 10.92 29.71 27.44
CA GLN A 148 10.69 28.49 28.22
C GLN A 148 9.31 27.92 27.88
N PHE A 149 9.20 26.58 27.89
CA PHE A 149 7.91 25.92 27.76
C PHE A 149 7.17 25.96 29.11
N SER A 150 5.85 26.20 29.06
CA SER A 150 4.92 26.32 30.20
C SER A 150 3.94 25.14 30.25
N GLU A 151 3.17 25.03 31.32
CA GLU A 151 2.06 24.08 31.41
C GLU A 151 0.99 24.34 30.34
N LEU A 152 0.78 25.61 29.96
CA LEU A 152 -0.14 25.97 28.88
C LEU A 152 0.35 25.42 27.53
N ASP A 153 1.66 25.49 27.24
CA ASP A 153 2.24 24.89 26.04
C ASP A 153 2.04 23.37 26.03
N LYS A 154 2.17 22.74 27.20
CA LYS A 154 1.89 21.30 27.35
C LYS A 154 0.44 20.99 27.02
N GLU A 155 -0.52 21.78 27.48
CA GLU A 155 -1.94 21.61 27.17
C GLU A 155 -2.19 21.77 25.65
N HIS A 156 -1.61 22.78 25.01
CA HIS A 156 -1.74 22.99 23.56
C HIS A 156 -1.13 21.83 22.74
N LEU A 157 0.06 21.37 23.13
CA LEU A 157 0.70 20.24 22.45
C LEU A 157 -0.04 18.92 22.70
N LEU A 158 -0.71 18.79 23.87
CA LEU A 158 -1.55 17.63 24.17
C LEU A 158 -2.74 17.51 23.21
N LEU A 159 -3.35 18.65 22.82
CA LEU A 159 -4.40 18.65 21.78
C LEU A 159 -3.86 18.11 20.45
N ALA A 160 -2.66 18.58 20.04
CA ALA A 160 -2.00 18.07 18.84
C ALA A 160 -1.68 16.56 18.98
N ALA A 161 -1.15 16.12 20.13
CA ALA A 161 -0.82 14.73 20.37
C ALA A 161 -2.05 13.80 20.31
N THR A 162 -3.17 14.24 20.88
CA THR A 162 -4.44 13.49 20.84
C THR A 162 -4.96 13.37 19.40
N TYR A 163 -4.97 14.47 18.65
CA TYR A 163 -5.37 14.46 17.25
C TYR A 163 -4.44 13.56 16.42
N THR A 164 -3.14 13.67 16.64
CA THR A 164 -2.12 12.86 15.95
C THR A 164 -2.33 11.37 16.20
N GLY A 165 -2.56 10.98 17.45
CA GLY A 165 -2.85 9.58 17.78
C GLY A 165 -4.04 9.03 17.00
N SER A 166 -5.14 9.77 16.94
CA SER A 166 -6.32 9.40 16.18
C SER A 166 -6.05 9.28 14.68
N GLN A 167 -5.26 10.20 14.09
CA GLN A 167 -4.93 10.16 12.65
C GLN A 167 -4.02 8.98 12.31
N LEU A 168 -2.98 8.74 13.11
CA LEU A 168 -2.07 7.61 12.91
C LEU A 168 -2.80 6.27 13.04
N GLU A 169 -3.70 6.16 14.01
CA GLU A 169 -4.53 4.97 14.20
C GLU A 169 -5.47 4.76 13.01
N ALA A 170 -6.12 5.82 12.50
CA ALA A 170 -6.99 5.73 11.33
C ALA A 170 -6.23 5.25 10.09
N VAL A 171 -5.02 5.77 9.83
CA VAL A 171 -4.18 5.33 8.70
C VAL A 171 -3.76 3.88 8.88
N SER A 172 -3.32 3.49 10.09
CA SER A 172 -2.91 2.10 10.38
C SER A 172 -4.05 1.10 10.20
N LEU A 173 -5.26 1.44 10.70
CA LEU A 173 -6.46 0.61 10.51
C LEU A 173 -6.86 0.50 9.04
N GLN A 174 -6.74 1.58 8.28
CA GLN A 174 -7.02 1.55 6.86
C GLN A 174 -6.06 0.61 6.10
N GLU A 175 -4.76 0.68 6.40
CA GLU A 175 -3.75 -0.23 5.83
C GLU A 175 -4.03 -1.69 6.22
N GLU A 176 -4.42 -1.96 7.48
CA GLU A 176 -4.77 -3.30 7.94
C GLU A 176 -5.99 -3.86 7.21
N ILE A 177 -7.03 -3.03 7.03
CA ILE A 177 -8.22 -3.41 6.25
C ILE A 177 -7.83 -3.75 4.81
N GLU A 178 -7.03 -2.91 4.16
CA GLU A 178 -6.60 -3.14 2.78
C GLU A 178 -5.76 -4.42 2.63
N ASN A 179 -4.83 -4.65 3.57
CA ASN A 179 -4.01 -5.86 3.58
C ASN A 179 -4.86 -7.12 3.84
N THR A 180 -5.80 -7.05 4.78
CA THR A 180 -6.73 -8.16 5.07
C THR A 180 -7.62 -8.46 3.87
N GLN A 181 -8.13 -7.44 3.17
CA GLN A 181 -8.91 -7.63 1.95
C GLN A 181 -8.08 -8.33 0.86
N LYS A 182 -6.82 -7.91 0.65
CA LYS A 182 -5.91 -8.57 -0.30
C LYS A 182 -5.68 -10.04 0.07
N GLU A 183 -5.39 -10.31 1.33
CA GLU A 183 -5.15 -11.68 1.83
C GLU A 183 -6.37 -12.58 1.61
N ILE A 184 -7.58 -12.09 1.91
CA ILE A 184 -8.83 -12.84 1.68
C ILE A 184 -9.00 -13.15 0.18
N ILE A 185 -8.78 -12.17 -0.70
CA ILE A 185 -8.92 -12.35 -2.15
C ILE A 185 -7.95 -13.41 -2.67
N PHE A 186 -6.66 -13.29 -2.31
CA PHE A 186 -5.66 -14.28 -2.71
C PHE A 186 -5.97 -15.67 -2.15
N THR A 187 -6.42 -15.78 -0.89
CA THR A 187 -6.81 -17.05 -0.28
C THR A 187 -8.00 -17.69 -1.01
N LEU A 188 -9.02 -16.90 -1.38
CA LEU A 188 -10.16 -17.39 -2.15
C LEU A 188 -9.75 -17.85 -3.55
N ALA A 189 -8.92 -17.06 -4.25
CA ALA A 189 -8.40 -17.40 -5.56
C ALA A 189 -7.56 -18.69 -5.52
N GLU A 190 -6.59 -18.78 -4.60
CA GLU A 190 -5.77 -19.99 -4.40
C GLU A 190 -6.62 -21.22 -4.06
N THR A 191 -7.70 -21.04 -3.27
CA THR A 191 -8.60 -22.14 -2.92
C THR A 191 -9.36 -22.65 -4.16
N GLY A 192 -9.78 -21.72 -5.03
CA GLY A 192 -10.40 -22.07 -6.32
C GLY A 192 -9.44 -22.84 -7.21
N GLU A 193 -8.22 -22.35 -7.35
CA GLU A 193 -7.19 -22.95 -8.21
C GLU A 193 -6.69 -24.31 -7.69
N LYS A 194 -6.52 -24.49 -6.39
CA LYS A 194 -6.17 -25.79 -5.80
C LYS A 194 -7.17 -26.88 -6.17
N ARG A 195 -8.45 -26.54 -6.36
CA ARG A 195 -9.46 -27.49 -6.81
C ARG A 195 -9.23 -27.96 -8.25
N SER A 196 -8.67 -27.12 -9.12
CA SER A 196 -8.26 -27.47 -10.49
C SER A 196 -6.83 -28.03 -10.60
N LYS A 197 -6.14 -28.23 -9.45
CA LYS A 197 -4.73 -28.66 -9.34
C LYS A 197 -3.74 -27.65 -9.93
N GLU A 198 -4.11 -26.39 -10.02
CA GLU A 198 -3.20 -25.30 -10.30
C GLU A 198 -2.48 -24.82 -9.02
N THR A 199 -1.37 -24.14 -9.17
CA THR A 199 -0.54 -23.74 -8.02
C THR A 199 -0.96 -22.36 -7.50
N GLY A 200 -0.80 -22.12 -6.19
CA GLY A 200 -1.04 -20.80 -5.62
C GLY A 200 -0.12 -19.70 -6.20
N ASN A 201 1.04 -20.08 -6.73
CA ASN A 201 1.94 -19.13 -7.36
C ASN A 201 1.44 -18.64 -8.73
N HIS A 202 0.65 -19.44 -9.45
CA HIS A 202 -0.07 -18.98 -10.66
C HIS A 202 -0.89 -17.72 -10.37
N VAL A 203 -1.69 -17.74 -9.31
CA VAL A 203 -2.53 -16.59 -8.90
C VAL A 203 -1.69 -15.34 -8.68
N LYS A 204 -0.55 -15.48 -7.98
CA LYS A 204 0.37 -14.38 -7.71
C LYS A 204 1.03 -13.85 -8.98
N ARG A 205 1.46 -14.76 -9.85
CA ARG A 205 2.08 -14.37 -11.13
C ARG A 205 1.11 -13.64 -12.04
N VAL A 206 -0.13 -14.14 -12.20
CA VAL A 206 -1.17 -13.46 -12.99
C VAL A 206 -1.46 -12.06 -12.45
N ALA A 207 -1.51 -11.88 -11.13
CA ALA A 207 -1.67 -10.57 -10.51
C ALA A 207 -0.52 -9.60 -10.88
N GLU A 208 0.72 -10.05 -10.73
CA GLU A 208 1.91 -9.21 -11.01
C GLU A 208 2.09 -8.94 -12.51
N TYR A 209 1.78 -9.90 -13.38
CA TYR A 209 1.78 -9.71 -14.83
C TYR A 209 0.72 -8.68 -15.24
N SER A 210 -0.50 -8.80 -14.71
CA SER A 210 -1.59 -7.87 -14.99
C SER A 210 -1.22 -6.44 -14.56
N TYR A 211 -0.61 -6.29 -13.39
CA TYR A 211 -0.09 -5.00 -12.93
C TYR A 211 0.99 -4.44 -13.87
N ALA A 212 1.98 -5.26 -14.21
CA ALA A 212 3.09 -4.83 -15.07
C ALA A 212 2.62 -4.39 -16.45
N LEU A 213 1.68 -5.16 -17.04
CA LEU A 213 1.06 -4.84 -18.33
C LEU A 213 0.22 -3.55 -18.24
N ALA A 214 -0.61 -3.39 -17.22
CA ALA A 214 -1.43 -2.19 -16.99
C ALA A 214 -0.55 -0.94 -16.88
N MET A 215 0.47 -0.95 -16.02
CA MET A 215 1.40 0.17 -15.87
C MET A 215 2.12 0.51 -17.19
N ALA A 216 2.60 -0.50 -17.92
CA ALA A 216 3.26 -0.29 -19.20
C ALA A 216 2.30 0.14 -20.31
N HIS A 217 1.02 -0.16 -20.18
CA HIS A 217 -0.04 0.29 -21.10
C HIS A 217 -0.48 1.74 -20.85
N GLY A 218 -0.11 2.32 -19.69
CA GLY A 218 -0.36 3.73 -19.36
C GLY A 218 -1.45 3.95 -18.30
N PHE A 219 -1.81 2.94 -17.54
CA PHE A 219 -2.72 3.07 -16.41
C PHE A 219 -2.06 3.88 -15.27
N SER A 220 -2.88 4.57 -14.49
CA SER A 220 -2.45 5.10 -13.20
C SER A 220 -2.07 3.96 -12.24
N GLN A 221 -1.29 4.29 -11.22
CA GLN A 221 -0.91 3.31 -10.21
C GLN A 221 -2.14 2.69 -9.52
N ASP A 222 -3.15 3.50 -9.20
CA ASP A 222 -4.37 3.04 -8.52
C ASP A 222 -5.19 2.08 -9.40
N GLU A 223 -5.30 2.35 -10.71
CA GLU A 223 -5.99 1.47 -11.67
C GLU A 223 -5.22 0.16 -11.88
N ALA A 224 -3.90 0.22 -11.96
CA ALA A 224 -3.07 -0.96 -12.08
C ALA A 224 -3.12 -1.83 -10.81
N GLU A 225 -3.09 -1.23 -9.62
CA GLU A 225 -3.28 -1.95 -8.35
C GLU A 225 -4.69 -2.56 -8.25
N LEU A 226 -5.73 -1.87 -8.72
CA LEU A 226 -7.07 -2.42 -8.79
C LEU A 226 -7.10 -3.69 -9.62
N LEU A 227 -6.51 -3.68 -10.83
CA LEU A 227 -6.45 -4.85 -11.69
C LEU A 227 -5.58 -5.96 -11.11
N LYS A 228 -4.46 -5.63 -10.48
CA LYS A 228 -3.60 -6.57 -9.75
C LYS A 228 -4.39 -7.38 -8.72
N ASN A 229 -5.28 -6.71 -7.98
CA ASN A 229 -6.08 -7.35 -6.94
C ASN A 229 -7.36 -8.04 -7.49
N ALA A 230 -7.80 -7.69 -8.69
CA ALA A 230 -8.98 -8.27 -9.34
C ALA A 230 -8.65 -9.52 -10.17
N SER A 231 -7.52 -9.52 -10.90
CA SER A 231 -7.13 -10.60 -11.81
C SER A 231 -6.93 -11.98 -11.15
N PRO A 232 -6.56 -12.10 -9.86
CA PRO A 232 -6.57 -13.38 -9.16
C PRO A 232 -7.90 -14.14 -9.21
N LEU A 233 -9.01 -13.43 -9.31
CA LEU A 233 -10.36 -14.02 -9.28
C LEU A 233 -10.89 -14.42 -10.68
N HIS A 234 -10.05 -14.39 -11.73
CA HIS A 234 -10.49 -14.72 -13.10
C HIS A 234 -11.17 -16.08 -13.20
N ASP A 235 -10.67 -17.05 -12.48
CA ASP A 235 -11.10 -18.44 -12.50
C ASP A 235 -11.96 -18.87 -11.28
N ILE A 236 -12.44 -17.92 -10.46
CA ILE A 236 -13.21 -18.22 -9.24
C ILE A 236 -14.45 -19.06 -9.51
N GLY A 237 -15.07 -18.92 -10.67
CA GLY A 237 -16.23 -19.68 -11.08
C GLY A 237 -15.99 -21.18 -11.28
N LYS A 238 -14.73 -21.63 -11.36
CA LYS A 238 -14.38 -23.06 -11.36
C LYS A 238 -14.92 -23.80 -10.11
N ILE A 239 -15.18 -23.07 -9.03
CA ILE A 239 -15.79 -23.62 -7.82
C ILE A 239 -17.16 -24.25 -8.10
N ALA A 240 -17.92 -23.73 -9.07
CA ALA A 240 -19.23 -24.24 -9.45
C ALA A 240 -19.20 -25.37 -10.51
N ILE A 241 -18.04 -25.66 -11.08
CA ILE A 241 -17.88 -26.74 -12.06
C ILE A 241 -17.87 -28.10 -11.35
N PRO A 242 -18.64 -29.12 -11.83
CA PRO A 242 -18.64 -30.45 -11.25
C PRO A 242 -17.26 -31.13 -11.32
N ASP A 243 -16.87 -31.83 -10.26
CA ASP A 243 -15.57 -32.54 -10.18
C ASP A 243 -15.36 -33.55 -11.30
N SER A 244 -16.44 -34.19 -11.76
CA SER A 244 -16.39 -35.14 -12.90
C SER A 244 -15.90 -34.49 -14.19
N ILE A 245 -16.00 -33.16 -14.33
CA ILE A 245 -15.53 -32.40 -15.47
C ILE A 245 -14.21 -31.73 -15.14
N LEU A 246 -14.17 -31.01 -14.01
CA LEU A 246 -13.01 -30.23 -13.59
C LEU A 246 -11.76 -31.09 -13.40
N LEU A 247 -11.92 -32.29 -12.83
CA LEU A 247 -10.81 -33.22 -12.50
C LEU A 247 -10.72 -34.40 -13.47
N LYS A 248 -11.41 -34.36 -14.60
CA LYS A 248 -11.43 -35.46 -15.57
C LYS A 248 -10.02 -35.74 -16.10
N PRO A 249 -9.52 -36.97 -15.96
CA PRO A 249 -8.27 -37.35 -16.61
C PRO A 249 -8.46 -37.51 -18.12
N GLY A 250 -7.87 -36.62 -18.91
CA GLY A 250 -7.90 -36.65 -20.36
C GLY A 250 -8.71 -35.52 -21.00
N LEU A 251 -9.04 -35.66 -22.28
CA LEU A 251 -9.72 -34.63 -23.06
C LEU A 251 -11.21 -34.54 -22.67
N LEU A 252 -11.73 -33.32 -22.56
CA LEU A 252 -13.16 -33.07 -22.40
C LEU A 252 -13.90 -33.29 -23.72
N THR A 253 -15.12 -33.87 -23.67
CA THR A 253 -16.03 -33.87 -24.83
C THR A 253 -16.51 -32.44 -25.12
N ASP A 254 -17.19 -32.26 -26.25
CA ASP A 254 -17.70 -30.93 -26.61
C ASP A 254 -18.77 -30.43 -25.59
N GLU A 255 -19.63 -31.34 -25.12
CA GLU A 255 -20.62 -31.04 -24.08
C GLU A 255 -19.94 -30.66 -22.75
N GLU A 256 -18.93 -31.40 -22.33
CA GLU A 256 -18.15 -31.12 -21.11
C GLU A 256 -17.39 -29.78 -21.24
N ARG A 257 -16.86 -29.46 -22.44
CA ARG A 257 -16.23 -28.15 -22.71
C ARG A 257 -17.23 -27.00 -22.57
N LEU A 258 -18.49 -27.18 -23.03
CA LEU A 258 -19.53 -26.19 -22.84
C LEU A 258 -19.84 -25.96 -21.35
N VAL A 259 -19.83 -27.03 -20.54
CA VAL A 259 -19.99 -26.89 -19.08
C VAL A 259 -18.77 -26.20 -18.46
N MET A 260 -17.55 -26.60 -18.87
CA MET A 260 -16.32 -25.97 -18.36
C MET A 260 -16.30 -24.45 -18.66
N LYS A 261 -16.71 -24.02 -19.86
CA LYS A 261 -16.77 -22.60 -20.22
C LYS A 261 -17.68 -21.76 -19.31
N LYS A 262 -18.65 -22.39 -18.65
CA LYS A 262 -19.57 -21.67 -17.73
C LYS A 262 -18.87 -21.14 -16.48
N HIS A 263 -17.60 -21.49 -16.21
CA HIS A 263 -16.88 -20.87 -15.08
C HIS A 263 -16.81 -19.34 -15.22
N THR A 264 -16.79 -18.80 -16.43
CA THR A 264 -16.84 -17.34 -16.67
C THR A 264 -18.16 -16.75 -16.21
N ASP A 265 -19.29 -17.35 -16.62
CA ASP A 265 -20.63 -16.93 -16.19
C ASP A 265 -20.78 -17.04 -14.68
N PHE A 266 -20.39 -18.18 -14.09
CA PHE A 266 -20.46 -18.40 -12.64
C PHE A 266 -19.58 -17.43 -11.86
N GLY A 267 -18.38 -17.16 -12.35
CA GLY A 267 -17.48 -16.17 -11.73
C GLY A 267 -18.10 -14.77 -11.75
N TYR A 268 -18.67 -14.36 -12.87
CA TYR A 268 -19.41 -13.12 -12.98
C TYR A 268 -20.58 -13.05 -12.00
N GLU A 269 -21.45 -14.06 -11.98
CA GLU A 269 -22.61 -14.13 -11.10
C GLU A 269 -22.21 -14.03 -9.61
N MET A 270 -21.11 -14.64 -9.20
CA MET A 270 -20.61 -14.58 -7.82
C MET A 270 -20.20 -13.16 -7.40
N LEU A 271 -19.72 -12.34 -8.34
CA LEU A 271 -19.04 -11.08 -8.05
C LEU A 271 -19.85 -9.83 -8.42
N CYS A 272 -20.75 -9.92 -9.41
CA CYS A 272 -21.41 -8.76 -10.02
C CYS A 272 -22.39 -8.02 -9.09
N HIS A 273 -22.83 -8.62 -8.00
CA HIS A 273 -23.80 -8.02 -7.07
C HIS A 273 -23.22 -6.98 -6.12
N SER A 274 -21.91 -6.81 -6.10
CA SER A 274 -21.23 -5.86 -5.21
C SER A 274 -21.03 -4.50 -5.86
N ASP A 275 -21.24 -3.44 -5.08
CA ASP A 275 -20.93 -2.06 -5.50
C ASP A 275 -19.45 -1.66 -5.33
N ARG A 276 -18.63 -2.53 -4.75
CA ARG A 276 -17.19 -2.27 -4.52
C ARG A 276 -16.41 -2.36 -5.82
N ASN A 277 -15.58 -1.35 -6.10
CA ASN A 277 -14.80 -1.25 -7.34
C ASN A 277 -13.98 -2.52 -7.61
N LEU A 278 -13.39 -3.10 -6.58
CA LEU A 278 -12.57 -4.30 -6.69
C LEU A 278 -13.39 -5.51 -7.17
N LEU A 279 -14.58 -5.74 -6.61
CA LEU A 279 -15.42 -6.86 -7.02
C LEU A 279 -16.07 -6.64 -8.38
N LYS A 280 -16.39 -5.39 -8.75
CA LYS A 280 -16.79 -5.05 -10.13
C LYS A 280 -15.69 -5.34 -11.14
N ALA A 281 -14.44 -4.96 -10.84
CA ALA A 281 -13.30 -5.25 -11.70
C ALA A 281 -13.07 -6.76 -11.80
N ALA A 282 -13.16 -7.49 -10.69
CA ALA A 282 -13.04 -8.95 -10.68
C ALA A 282 -14.16 -9.66 -11.46
N ALA A 283 -15.40 -9.15 -11.37
CA ALA A 283 -16.51 -9.67 -12.18
C ALA A 283 -16.25 -9.53 -13.69
N ILE A 284 -15.73 -8.36 -14.11
CA ILE A 284 -15.33 -8.13 -15.52
C ILE A 284 -14.23 -9.09 -15.94
N VAL A 285 -13.21 -9.26 -15.09
CA VAL A 285 -12.11 -10.17 -15.36
C VAL A 285 -12.61 -11.61 -15.49
N ALA A 286 -13.42 -12.08 -14.55
CA ALA A 286 -13.99 -13.44 -14.59
C ALA A 286 -14.83 -13.67 -15.84
N ASP A 287 -15.63 -12.68 -16.24
CA ASP A 287 -16.50 -12.74 -17.43
C ASP A 287 -15.72 -12.76 -18.74
N GLN A 288 -14.63 -11.98 -18.85
CA GLN A 288 -14.05 -11.61 -20.16
C GLN A 288 -12.61 -12.08 -20.41
N HIS A 289 -11.96 -12.77 -19.48
CA HIS A 289 -10.56 -13.19 -19.67
C HIS A 289 -10.39 -14.27 -20.75
N HIS A 290 -11.47 -14.92 -21.19
CA HIS A 290 -11.50 -15.87 -22.31
C HIS A 290 -12.11 -15.32 -23.59
N GLU A 291 -12.49 -14.04 -23.59
CA GLU A 291 -12.83 -13.37 -24.85
C GLU A 291 -11.58 -13.20 -25.72
N LYS A 292 -11.77 -13.24 -27.03
CA LYS A 292 -10.68 -13.11 -28.01
C LYS A 292 -10.89 -11.89 -28.88
N TRP A 293 -9.81 -11.21 -29.20
CA TRP A 293 -9.84 -9.98 -29.99
C TRP A 293 -10.63 -10.09 -31.28
N ASP A 294 -10.59 -11.26 -31.96
CA ASP A 294 -11.30 -11.53 -33.20
C ASP A 294 -12.78 -11.93 -33.03
N GLY A 295 -13.27 -12.02 -31.78
CA GLY A 295 -14.64 -12.43 -31.47
C GLY A 295 -14.88 -13.93 -31.43
N SER A 296 -13.84 -14.77 -31.55
CA SER A 296 -13.98 -16.23 -31.45
C SER A 296 -13.93 -16.76 -30.02
N GLY A 297 -13.85 -15.86 -29.02
CA GLY A 297 -13.83 -16.16 -27.61
C GLY A 297 -15.16 -16.54 -27.00
N TYR A 298 -15.24 -16.55 -25.67
CA TYR A 298 -16.45 -16.82 -24.89
C TYR A 298 -16.41 -16.04 -23.57
N PRO A 299 -17.54 -15.82 -22.88
CA PRO A 299 -18.89 -16.37 -23.13
C PRO A 299 -19.71 -15.62 -24.16
N HIS A 300 -19.44 -14.33 -24.41
CA HIS A 300 -20.29 -13.45 -25.23
C HIS A 300 -19.84 -13.32 -26.68
N GLY A 301 -18.59 -13.71 -27.02
CA GLY A 301 -18.00 -13.50 -28.33
C GLY A 301 -17.74 -12.02 -28.65
N LEU A 302 -17.38 -11.24 -27.64
CA LEU A 302 -17.03 -9.83 -27.77
C LEU A 302 -15.81 -9.66 -28.68
N ARG A 303 -15.73 -8.51 -29.39
CA ARG A 303 -14.68 -8.28 -30.38
C ARG A 303 -13.95 -6.97 -30.16
N GLY A 304 -12.64 -6.99 -30.29
CA GLY A 304 -11.83 -5.80 -30.27
C GLY A 304 -11.96 -5.03 -28.94
N GLU A 305 -12.29 -3.75 -29.04
CA GLU A 305 -12.44 -2.87 -27.86
C GLU A 305 -13.76 -3.05 -27.10
N ASP A 306 -14.72 -3.83 -27.63
CA ASP A 306 -15.90 -4.23 -26.87
C ASP A 306 -15.53 -5.14 -25.69
N ILE A 307 -14.39 -5.83 -25.77
CA ILE A 307 -13.80 -6.55 -24.63
C ILE A 307 -13.19 -5.51 -23.67
N HIS A 308 -13.61 -5.53 -22.43
CA HIS A 308 -13.04 -4.61 -21.43
C HIS A 308 -11.53 -4.80 -21.32
N ILE A 309 -10.79 -3.71 -21.15
CA ILE A 309 -9.32 -3.75 -21.10
C ILE A 309 -8.78 -4.67 -19.99
N TYR A 310 -9.50 -4.83 -18.87
CA TYR A 310 -9.12 -5.76 -17.80
C TYR A 310 -9.16 -7.22 -18.26
N GLY A 311 -10.18 -7.62 -19.00
CA GLY A 311 -10.25 -8.96 -19.61
C GLY A 311 -9.11 -9.19 -20.60
N ARG A 312 -8.84 -8.20 -21.47
CA ARG A 312 -7.75 -8.28 -22.48
C ARG A 312 -6.37 -8.43 -21.82
N ILE A 313 -6.07 -7.65 -20.75
CA ILE A 313 -4.81 -7.72 -20.02
C ILE A 313 -4.68 -9.07 -19.30
N THR A 314 -5.75 -9.51 -18.62
CA THR A 314 -5.73 -10.78 -17.88
C THR A 314 -5.57 -11.96 -18.82
N ALA A 315 -6.19 -11.96 -20.01
CA ALA A 315 -5.99 -12.99 -21.03
C ALA A 315 -4.52 -13.13 -21.44
N VAL A 316 -3.79 -12.03 -21.64
CA VAL A 316 -2.35 -12.05 -21.94
C VAL A 316 -1.56 -12.63 -20.77
N ALA A 317 -1.87 -12.20 -19.54
CA ALA A 317 -1.20 -12.62 -18.32
C ALA A 317 -1.40 -14.12 -18.05
N ASP A 318 -2.63 -14.59 -18.12
CA ASP A 318 -2.99 -16.00 -17.87
C ASP A 318 -2.35 -16.93 -18.90
N VAL A 319 -2.49 -16.63 -20.21
CA VAL A 319 -1.89 -17.47 -21.27
C VAL A 319 -0.37 -17.47 -21.16
N PHE A 320 0.28 -16.35 -20.84
CA PHE A 320 1.72 -16.30 -20.60
C PHE A 320 2.13 -17.24 -19.47
N ASP A 321 1.43 -17.19 -18.35
CA ASP A 321 1.69 -18.07 -17.21
C ASP A 321 1.44 -19.54 -17.56
N ALA A 322 0.32 -19.83 -18.19
CA ALA A 322 -0.06 -21.19 -18.60
C ALA A 322 0.93 -21.86 -19.54
N LEU A 323 1.67 -21.09 -20.31
CA LEU A 323 2.69 -21.58 -21.25
C LEU A 323 4.09 -21.56 -20.66
N GLY A 324 4.39 -20.56 -19.83
CA GLY A 324 5.73 -20.28 -19.31
C GLY A 324 6.11 -21.00 -18.03
N CYS A 325 5.15 -21.71 -17.37
CA CYS A 325 5.38 -22.43 -16.13
C CYS A 325 5.08 -23.92 -16.28
N ASP A 326 5.78 -24.76 -15.49
CA ASP A 326 5.49 -26.18 -15.41
C ASP A 326 4.13 -26.41 -14.76
N ARG A 327 3.32 -27.30 -15.36
CA ARG A 327 2.06 -27.78 -14.79
C ARG A 327 2.12 -29.26 -14.57
N VAL A 328 1.31 -29.80 -13.67
CA VAL A 328 1.30 -31.24 -13.30
C VAL A 328 1.36 -32.19 -14.52
N TYR A 329 0.84 -31.74 -15.68
CA TYR A 329 0.74 -32.59 -16.89
C TYR A 329 1.49 -32.01 -18.09
N LYS A 330 2.24 -30.86 -17.95
CA LYS A 330 2.84 -30.20 -19.09
C LYS A 330 4.06 -29.39 -18.67
N ALA A 331 5.22 -29.68 -19.27
CA ALA A 331 6.41 -28.86 -19.10
C ALA A 331 6.23 -27.46 -19.73
N ALA A 332 6.89 -26.46 -19.14
CA ALA A 332 6.94 -25.11 -19.65
C ALA A 332 7.46 -25.07 -21.09
N TRP A 333 6.92 -24.16 -21.89
CA TRP A 333 7.41 -23.95 -23.24
C TRP A 333 8.69 -23.11 -23.23
N PRO A 334 9.62 -23.38 -24.17
CA PRO A 334 10.71 -22.45 -24.44
C PRO A 334 10.17 -21.06 -24.81
N MET A 335 10.88 -20.01 -24.38
CA MET A 335 10.42 -18.64 -24.59
C MET A 335 10.22 -18.28 -26.04
N GLU A 336 11.09 -18.79 -26.93
CA GLU A 336 11.00 -18.58 -28.39
C GLU A 336 9.68 -19.10 -28.97
N LYS A 337 9.15 -20.19 -28.39
CA LYS A 337 7.87 -20.76 -28.82
C LYS A 337 6.70 -19.90 -28.32
N ILE A 338 6.80 -19.34 -27.10
CA ILE A 338 5.80 -18.42 -26.57
C ILE A 338 5.76 -17.14 -27.39
N GLU A 339 6.93 -16.57 -27.72
CA GLU A 339 7.04 -15.38 -28.56
C GLU A 339 6.41 -15.61 -29.95
N THR A 340 6.70 -16.75 -30.55
CA THR A 340 6.09 -17.11 -31.84
C THR A 340 4.57 -17.13 -31.78
N LEU A 341 4.00 -17.79 -30.74
CA LEU A 341 2.55 -17.81 -30.50
C LEU A 341 1.96 -16.42 -30.33
N PHE A 342 2.61 -15.58 -29.54
CA PHE A 342 2.11 -14.22 -29.27
C PHE A 342 2.10 -13.37 -30.54
N HIS A 343 3.10 -13.54 -31.41
CA HIS A 343 3.11 -12.90 -32.74
C HIS A 343 2.02 -13.43 -33.66
N GLU A 344 1.79 -14.76 -33.71
CA GLU A 344 0.77 -15.40 -34.55
C GLU A 344 -0.66 -15.05 -34.08
N GLU A 345 -0.87 -14.91 -32.79
CA GLU A 345 -2.17 -14.62 -32.19
C GLU A 345 -2.44 -13.12 -31.99
N ARG A 346 -1.51 -12.25 -32.41
CA ARG A 346 -1.67 -10.80 -32.41
C ARG A 346 -2.82 -10.39 -33.33
N GLY A 347 -3.85 -9.75 -32.80
CA GLY A 347 -5.05 -9.35 -33.52
C GLY A 347 -6.07 -10.49 -33.75
N LYS A 348 -5.80 -11.69 -33.23
CA LYS A 348 -6.72 -12.83 -33.18
C LYS A 348 -7.15 -13.11 -31.75
N HIS A 349 -6.33 -13.78 -30.96
CA HIS A 349 -6.58 -14.00 -29.54
C HIS A 349 -6.34 -12.72 -28.76
N PHE A 350 -5.21 -12.06 -28.99
CA PHE A 350 -4.77 -10.92 -28.18
C PHE A 350 -4.94 -9.57 -28.87
N ASP A 351 -5.21 -8.55 -28.06
CA ASP A 351 -5.13 -7.15 -28.47
C ASP A 351 -3.73 -6.83 -29.01
N PRO A 352 -3.60 -6.31 -30.24
CA PRO A 352 -2.31 -5.96 -30.84
C PRO A 352 -1.46 -5.03 -29.97
N ASN A 353 -2.07 -4.05 -29.31
CA ASN A 353 -1.35 -3.09 -28.47
C ASN A 353 -0.82 -3.73 -27.19
N LEU A 354 -1.55 -4.70 -26.63
CA LEU A 354 -1.10 -5.45 -25.45
C LEU A 354 0.02 -6.43 -25.79
N VAL A 355 0.01 -7.04 -26.97
CA VAL A 355 1.15 -7.86 -27.45
C VAL A 355 2.39 -7.00 -27.60
N ASP A 356 2.28 -5.82 -28.21
CA ASP A 356 3.41 -4.89 -28.35
C ASP A 356 3.90 -4.42 -26.98
N THR A 357 2.98 -4.19 -26.01
CA THR A 357 3.32 -3.85 -24.61
C THR A 357 4.05 -5.01 -23.93
N PHE A 358 3.56 -6.24 -24.07
CA PHE A 358 4.20 -7.45 -23.52
C PHE A 358 5.66 -7.57 -23.98
N PHE A 359 5.93 -7.45 -25.28
CA PHE A 359 7.29 -7.51 -25.80
C PHE A 359 8.18 -6.40 -25.27
N ARG A 360 7.65 -5.20 -25.09
CA ARG A 360 8.38 -4.06 -24.51
C ARG A 360 8.83 -4.31 -23.06
N ILE A 361 8.05 -5.05 -22.26
CA ILE A 361 8.33 -5.34 -20.85
C ILE A 361 8.69 -6.80 -20.59
N LYS A 362 9.05 -7.56 -21.64
CA LYS A 362 9.32 -9.00 -21.55
C LYS A 362 10.26 -9.39 -20.42
N ASP A 363 11.34 -8.66 -20.25
CA ASP A 363 12.33 -8.95 -19.19
C ASP A 363 11.71 -8.82 -17.78
N ARG A 364 10.78 -7.86 -17.59
CA ARG A 364 10.04 -7.73 -16.34
C ARG A 364 9.09 -8.91 -16.14
N MET A 365 8.41 -9.36 -17.18
CA MET A 365 7.53 -10.54 -17.11
C MET A 365 8.32 -11.80 -16.73
N LEU A 366 9.50 -12.00 -17.33
CA LEU A 366 10.39 -13.11 -16.97
C LEU A 366 10.88 -13.01 -15.53
N HIS A 367 11.25 -11.82 -15.07
CA HIS A 367 11.68 -11.61 -13.68
C HIS A 367 10.57 -11.95 -12.68
N ILE A 368 9.31 -11.58 -12.97
CA ILE A 368 8.15 -11.96 -12.12
C ILE A 368 8.03 -13.48 -12.06
N ARG A 369 8.12 -14.18 -13.20
CA ARG A 369 8.08 -15.65 -13.26
C ARG A 369 9.14 -16.28 -12.37
N ASP A 370 10.35 -15.74 -12.42
CA ASP A 370 11.52 -16.29 -11.71
C ASP A 370 11.47 -16.02 -10.19
N ILE A 371 10.68 -15.03 -9.74
CA ILE A 371 10.41 -14.78 -8.30
C ILE A 371 9.43 -15.78 -7.72
N TYR A 372 8.36 -16.11 -8.47
CA TYR A 372 7.28 -16.97 -7.99
C TYR A 372 7.37 -18.37 -8.60
N VAL A 373 8.50 -19.06 -8.35
CA VAL A 373 8.71 -20.44 -8.81
C VAL A 373 7.81 -21.40 -8.02
N ASP A 374 7.19 -22.34 -8.72
CA ASP A 374 6.44 -23.41 -8.06
C ASP A 374 7.42 -24.40 -7.42
N GLU A 375 7.21 -24.72 -6.14
CA GLU A 375 7.96 -25.76 -5.45
C GLU A 375 7.60 -27.12 -6.08
N SER A 376 8.61 -27.84 -6.53
CA SER A 376 8.52 -29.16 -7.21
C SER A 376 8.12 -30.29 -6.26
#